data_5c0b1c25f4d47ca87d954c132572fbf6
#
_entry.id   5c0b1c25f4d47ca87d954c132572fbf6
#
_cell.length_a   1.000
_cell.length_b   1.000
_cell.length_c   1.000
_cell.angle_alpha   90.00
_cell.angle_beta   90.00
_cell.angle_gamma   90.00
#
_symmetry.space_group_name_H-M   'P 1'
#
loop_
_entity.id
_entity.type
_entity.pdbx_description
1 polymer ?
#
loop_
_entity_poly.entity_id
_entity_poly.type
_entity_poly.pdbx_seq_one_letter_code
_entity_poly.pdbx_strand_id
1 'polypeptide(L)'
;MLKLYGFPVSNYTNMVELALLEKGLPFEYVLTFPEQTPEFLARSPRGKVPFLGTPQGFINETDAILDYLEDIGPARRLLPEDPQARATVRGLMKEIELYIDLPARSCFAEAFFGGSVSAAIKSKAREDLLAGFATLKRHARFAPYVAGETFTLADIVFLYSVD
;
A
#
# COMPACT_ATOMS: atom_id res chain seq x y z
N MET A 1 13.62 -16.16 -8.15
CA MET A 1 12.32 -15.66 -8.62
C MET A 1 11.59 -15.08 -7.43
N LEU A 2 10.96 -13.91 -7.60
CA LEU A 2 10.14 -13.27 -6.55
C LEU A 2 8.84 -14.04 -6.33
N LYS A 3 8.35 -14.07 -5.07
CA LYS A 3 7.04 -14.65 -4.74
C LYS A 3 6.24 -13.65 -3.91
N LEU A 4 5.09 -13.22 -4.42
CA LEU A 4 4.17 -12.36 -3.70
C LEU A 4 3.16 -13.22 -2.94
N TYR A 5 3.16 -13.14 -1.62
CA TYR A 5 2.22 -13.82 -0.75
C TYR A 5 1.10 -12.88 -0.34
N GLY A 6 -0.15 -13.22 -0.67
CA GLY A 6 -1.30 -12.40 -0.38
C GLY A 6 -2.60 -12.96 -0.95
N PHE A 7 -3.67 -12.17 -0.90
CA PHE A 7 -4.98 -12.54 -1.44
C PHE A 7 -5.64 -11.35 -2.16
N PRO A 8 -6.53 -11.60 -3.16
CA PRO A 8 -7.00 -10.58 -4.12
C PRO A 8 -7.75 -9.39 -3.51
N VAL A 9 -8.37 -9.55 -2.33
CA VAL A 9 -9.13 -8.47 -1.67
C VAL A 9 -8.25 -7.63 -0.72
N SER A 10 -6.96 -7.93 -0.63
CA SER A 10 -6.03 -7.17 0.20
C SER A 10 -5.47 -5.98 -0.58
N ASN A 11 -5.90 -4.77 -0.25
CA ASN A 11 -5.40 -3.53 -0.87
C ASN A 11 -3.86 -3.45 -0.83
N TYR A 12 -3.25 -3.81 0.29
CA TYR A 12 -1.79 -3.82 0.42
C TYR A 12 -1.11 -4.87 -0.47
N THR A 13 -1.73 -6.04 -0.68
CA THR A 13 -1.22 -7.03 -1.65
C THR A 13 -1.29 -6.46 -3.07
N ASN A 14 -2.42 -5.83 -3.41
CA ASN A 14 -2.66 -5.26 -4.73
C ASN A 14 -1.72 -4.07 -5.03
N MET A 15 -1.33 -3.28 -4.02
CA MET A 15 -0.30 -2.24 -4.17
C MET A 15 1.05 -2.84 -4.62
N VAL A 16 1.47 -3.93 -4.00
CA VAL A 16 2.73 -4.62 -4.37
C VAL A 16 2.61 -5.29 -5.72
N GLU A 17 1.49 -5.95 -5.99
CA GLU A 17 1.23 -6.60 -7.28
C GLU A 17 1.28 -5.59 -8.43
N LEU A 18 0.59 -4.46 -8.30
CA LEU A 18 0.61 -3.41 -9.32
C LEU A 18 2.02 -2.85 -9.53
N ALA A 19 2.79 -2.64 -8.46
CA ALA A 19 4.17 -2.19 -8.59
C ALA A 19 5.05 -3.21 -9.34
N LEU A 20 4.90 -4.50 -9.06
CA LEU A 20 5.61 -5.58 -9.78
C LEU A 20 5.25 -5.57 -11.27
N LEU A 21 3.97 -5.44 -11.61
CA LEU A 21 3.46 -5.39 -12.99
C LEU A 21 3.97 -4.14 -13.72
N GLU A 22 3.88 -2.96 -13.11
CA GLU A 22 4.35 -1.70 -13.67
C GLU A 22 5.86 -1.70 -13.93
N LYS A 23 6.62 -2.37 -13.09
CA LYS A 23 8.08 -2.51 -13.26
C LYS A 23 8.46 -3.65 -14.21
N GLY A 24 7.51 -4.48 -14.66
CA GLY A 24 7.76 -5.65 -15.49
C GLY A 24 8.61 -6.72 -14.80
N LEU A 25 8.56 -6.80 -13.47
CA LEU A 25 9.31 -7.77 -12.68
C LEU A 25 8.56 -9.10 -12.63
N PRO A 26 9.16 -10.22 -13.07
CA PRO A 26 8.51 -11.53 -13.03
C PRO A 26 8.38 -12.02 -11.58
N PHE A 27 7.20 -12.49 -11.22
CA PHE A 27 6.91 -13.03 -9.90
C PHE A 27 5.90 -14.18 -9.97
N GLU A 28 5.90 -15.01 -8.93
CA GLU A 28 4.87 -16.00 -8.65
C GLU A 28 3.90 -15.42 -7.62
N TYR A 29 2.60 -15.42 -7.92
CA TYR A 29 1.58 -15.07 -6.94
C TYR A 29 1.21 -16.31 -6.12
N VAL A 30 1.35 -16.22 -4.80
CA VAL A 30 1.04 -17.32 -3.87
C VAL A 30 -0.17 -16.92 -3.02
N LEU A 31 -1.34 -17.50 -3.33
CA LEU A 31 -2.56 -17.23 -2.56
C LEU A 31 -2.34 -17.57 -1.09
N THR A 32 -2.42 -16.56 -0.23
CA THR A 32 -2.06 -16.66 1.18
C THR A 32 -2.95 -15.75 2.01
N PHE A 33 -3.57 -16.31 3.04
CA PHE A 33 -4.35 -15.55 4.02
C PHE A 33 -3.53 -15.32 5.30
N PRO A 34 -3.83 -14.26 6.09
CA PRO A 34 -3.20 -14.02 7.39
C PRO A 34 -3.34 -15.22 8.33
N GLU A 35 -2.24 -15.58 9.03
CA GLU A 35 -2.19 -16.76 9.90
C GLU A 35 -1.25 -16.52 11.10
N GLN A 36 -1.46 -17.26 12.20
CA GLN A 36 -0.67 -17.11 13.41
C GLN A 36 0.09 -18.41 13.78
N THR A 37 0.31 -19.29 12.80
CA THR A 37 1.13 -20.50 13.02
C THR A 37 2.62 -20.14 13.10
N PRO A 38 3.43 -20.90 13.84
CA PRO A 38 4.87 -20.66 13.94
C PRO A 38 5.56 -20.62 12.58
N GLU A 39 5.17 -21.47 11.64
CA GLU A 39 5.70 -21.57 10.28
C GLU A 39 5.37 -20.32 9.47
N PHE A 40 4.18 -19.73 9.68
CA PHE A 40 3.80 -18.49 9.03
C PHE A 40 4.55 -17.30 9.65
N LEU A 41 4.61 -17.24 10.97
CA LEU A 41 5.28 -16.16 11.71
C LEU A 41 6.79 -16.10 11.43
N ALA A 42 7.42 -17.23 11.08
CA ALA A 42 8.82 -17.25 10.63
C ALA A 42 9.04 -16.48 9.31
N ARG A 43 8.00 -16.30 8.48
CA ARG A 43 8.03 -15.57 7.21
C ARG A 43 7.44 -14.16 7.33
N SER A 44 6.35 -14.05 8.07
CA SER A 44 5.64 -12.80 8.36
C SER A 44 5.45 -12.65 9.87
N PRO A 45 6.31 -11.92 10.58
CA PRO A 45 6.33 -11.86 12.04
C PRO A 45 5.04 -11.35 12.69
N ARG A 46 4.20 -10.63 11.94
CA ARG A 46 2.88 -10.18 12.38
C ARG A 46 1.73 -11.09 11.94
N GLY A 47 2.03 -12.16 11.20
CA GLY A 47 1.01 -13.04 10.64
C GLY A 47 0.12 -12.35 9.62
N LYS A 48 0.64 -11.35 8.89
CA LYS A 48 -0.09 -10.53 7.92
C LYS A 48 0.42 -10.73 6.50
N VAL A 49 -0.33 -10.22 5.54
CA VAL A 49 0.02 -10.12 4.13
C VAL A 49 -0.11 -8.66 3.68
N PRO A 50 0.61 -8.23 2.61
CA PRO A 50 1.55 -9.02 1.82
C PRO A 50 2.88 -9.23 2.53
N PHE A 51 3.61 -10.24 2.07
CA PHE A 51 5.05 -10.33 2.21
C PHE A 51 5.66 -10.85 0.93
N LEU A 52 6.90 -10.45 0.66
CA LEU A 52 7.62 -10.81 -0.56
C LEU A 52 8.71 -11.83 -0.25
N GLY A 53 8.65 -12.99 -0.90
CA GLY A 53 9.75 -13.95 -0.90
C GLY A 53 10.78 -13.57 -1.94
N THR A 54 12.05 -13.53 -1.53
CA THR A 54 13.23 -13.28 -2.36
C THR A 54 14.23 -14.42 -2.23
N PRO A 55 15.26 -14.51 -3.07
CA PRO A 55 16.33 -15.50 -2.89
C PRO A 55 17.07 -15.40 -1.55
N GLN A 56 17.01 -14.23 -0.88
CA GLN A 56 17.70 -13.96 0.38
C GLN A 56 16.80 -14.11 1.62
N GLY A 57 15.48 -14.30 1.44
CA GLY A 57 14.52 -14.42 2.54
C GLY A 57 13.23 -13.67 2.27
N PHE A 58 12.57 -13.21 3.33
CA PHE A 58 11.27 -12.55 3.24
C PHE A 58 11.35 -11.07 3.62
N ILE A 59 10.64 -10.24 2.87
CA ILE A 59 10.45 -8.81 3.15
C ILE A 59 9.01 -8.59 3.55
N ASN A 60 8.80 -7.91 4.66
CA ASN A 60 7.50 -7.56 5.19
C ASN A 60 7.29 -6.05 5.13
N GLU A 61 6.04 -5.61 5.30
CA GLU A 61 5.57 -4.23 5.18
C GLU A 61 5.60 -3.72 3.73
N THR A 62 4.46 -3.22 3.28
CA THR A 62 4.26 -2.80 1.88
C THR A 62 5.30 -1.76 1.44
N ASP A 63 5.57 -0.74 2.25
CA ASP A 63 6.54 0.29 1.90
C ASP A 63 7.97 -0.26 1.73
N ALA A 64 8.39 -1.19 2.61
CA ALA A 64 9.69 -1.82 2.49
C ALA A 64 9.80 -2.71 1.25
N ILE A 65 8.70 -3.39 0.89
CA ILE A 65 8.63 -4.18 -0.36
C ILE A 65 8.73 -3.23 -1.56
N LEU A 66 7.97 -2.15 -1.59
CA LEU A 66 7.98 -1.18 -2.68
C LEU A 66 9.37 -0.54 -2.86
N ASP A 67 10.05 -0.19 -1.76
CA ASP A 67 11.44 0.30 -1.79
C ASP A 67 12.40 -0.73 -2.40
N TYR A 68 12.32 -1.98 -1.94
CA TYR A 68 13.14 -3.06 -2.51
C TYR A 68 12.91 -3.24 -4.01
N LEU A 69 11.65 -3.16 -4.46
CA LEU A 69 11.32 -3.24 -5.89
C LEU A 69 11.92 -2.07 -6.68
N GLU A 70 12.03 -0.88 -6.11
CA GLU A 70 12.69 0.26 -6.75
C GLU A 70 14.16 -0.03 -7.02
N ASP A 71 14.86 -0.66 -6.08
CA ASP A 71 16.28 -0.95 -6.19
C ASP A 71 16.59 -2.06 -7.21
N ILE A 72 15.77 -3.12 -7.26
CA ILE A 72 16.01 -4.27 -8.15
C ILE A 72 15.42 -4.11 -9.55
N GLY A 73 14.52 -3.18 -9.76
CA GLY A 73 13.83 -2.94 -11.04
C GLY A 73 14.10 -1.54 -11.60
N PRO A 74 15.34 -1.21 -12.00
CA PRO A 74 15.72 0.14 -12.40
C PRO A 74 15.14 0.57 -13.76
N ALA A 75 14.64 -0.35 -14.58
CA ALA A 75 14.16 -0.06 -15.94
C ALA A 75 12.94 0.89 -15.95
N ARG A 76 12.06 0.78 -14.96
CA ARG A 76 10.94 1.70 -14.77
C ARG A 76 10.88 2.13 -13.30
N ARG A 77 11.28 3.35 -13.03
CA ARG A 77 11.18 3.94 -11.71
C ARG A 77 9.76 4.42 -11.42
N LEU A 78 9.25 4.06 -10.24
CA LEU A 78 8.00 4.56 -9.67
C LEU A 78 8.25 5.62 -8.60
N LEU A 79 9.52 5.90 -8.30
CA LEU A 79 9.97 7.03 -7.48
C LEU A 79 10.91 7.92 -8.29
N PRO A 80 10.81 9.25 -8.18
CA PRO A 80 11.73 10.19 -8.83
C PRO A 80 13.19 9.97 -8.41
N GLU A 81 14.13 10.27 -9.30
CA GLU A 81 15.57 10.25 -8.98
C GLU A 81 15.98 11.44 -8.11
N ASP A 82 15.38 12.61 -8.36
CA ASP A 82 15.62 13.79 -7.53
C ASP A 82 15.19 13.53 -6.08
N PRO A 83 16.08 13.75 -5.10
CA PRO A 83 15.79 13.46 -3.69
C PRO A 83 14.60 14.26 -3.12
N GLN A 84 14.43 15.51 -3.55
CA GLN A 84 13.32 16.35 -3.06
C GLN A 84 11.99 15.87 -3.64
N ALA A 85 11.93 15.59 -4.94
CA ALA A 85 10.75 15.06 -5.59
C ALA A 85 10.38 13.67 -5.03
N ARG A 86 11.37 12.82 -4.79
CA ARG A 86 11.19 11.51 -4.16
C ARG A 86 10.63 11.62 -2.72
N ALA A 87 11.16 12.56 -1.94
CA ALA A 87 10.65 12.84 -0.59
C ALA A 87 9.20 13.33 -0.63
N THR A 88 8.84 14.16 -1.62
CA THR A 88 7.46 14.61 -1.84
C THR A 88 6.52 13.44 -2.15
N VAL A 89 6.90 12.53 -3.06
CA VAL A 89 6.09 11.33 -3.37
C VAL A 89 5.90 10.46 -2.12
N ARG A 90 6.97 10.20 -1.36
CA ARG A 90 6.88 9.44 -0.11
C ARG A 90 6.03 10.13 0.95
N GLY A 91 6.08 11.45 1.02
CA GLY A 91 5.20 12.24 1.87
C GLY A 91 3.73 12.06 1.52
N LEU A 92 3.40 12.11 0.22
CA LEU A 92 2.04 11.86 -0.28
C LEU A 92 1.57 10.42 0.02
N MET A 93 2.43 9.42 -0.15
CA MET A 93 2.12 8.04 0.23
C MET A 93 1.72 7.93 1.71
N LYS A 94 2.51 8.58 2.60
CA LYS A 94 2.20 8.59 4.04
C LYS A 94 0.97 9.41 4.40
N GLU A 95 0.75 10.53 3.74
CA GLU A 95 -0.47 11.32 3.88
C GLU A 95 -1.72 10.47 3.56
N ILE A 96 -1.68 9.72 2.45
CA ILE A 96 -2.78 8.85 2.01
C ILE A 96 -2.97 7.70 3.00
N GLU A 97 -1.90 7.00 3.36
CA GLU A 97 -1.96 5.86 4.27
C GLU A 97 -2.50 6.25 5.65
N LEU A 98 -1.88 7.26 6.28
CA LEU A 98 -2.16 7.61 7.68
C LEU A 98 -3.49 8.33 7.87
N TYR A 99 -3.88 9.16 6.90
CA TYR A 99 -5.01 10.09 7.07
C TYR A 99 -6.21 9.76 6.17
N ILE A 100 -6.10 8.78 5.28
CA ILE A 100 -7.21 8.29 4.45
C ILE A 100 -7.41 6.78 4.66
N ASP A 101 -6.40 5.94 4.33
CA ASP A 101 -6.55 4.48 4.40
C ASP A 101 -6.82 3.99 5.84
N LEU A 102 -5.99 4.38 6.81
CA LEU A 102 -6.16 3.91 8.19
C LEU A 102 -7.48 4.36 8.85
N PRO A 103 -7.94 5.62 8.71
CA PRO A 103 -9.27 5.99 9.16
C PRO A 103 -10.39 5.16 8.50
N ALA A 104 -10.34 4.95 7.18
CA ALA A 104 -11.32 4.13 6.46
C ALA A 104 -11.36 2.69 6.97
N ARG A 105 -10.19 2.09 7.23
CA ARG A 105 -10.05 0.72 7.78
C ARG A 105 -10.73 0.50 9.11
N SER A 106 -10.91 1.53 9.91
CA SER A 106 -11.66 1.43 11.17
C SER A 106 -13.12 0.99 10.97
N CYS A 107 -13.65 1.16 9.75
CA CYS A 107 -15.01 0.78 9.36
C CYS A 107 -15.06 -0.55 8.58
N PHE A 108 -13.93 -1.18 8.21
CA PHE A 108 -13.88 -2.37 7.35
C PHE A 108 -14.58 -3.59 7.95
N ALA A 109 -14.58 -3.73 9.27
CA ALA A 109 -15.31 -4.83 9.93
C ALA A 109 -16.79 -4.86 9.54
N GLU A 110 -17.43 -3.70 9.45
CA GLU A 110 -18.84 -3.58 9.03
C GLU A 110 -18.98 -3.58 7.50
N ALA A 111 -18.09 -2.86 6.80
CA ALA A 111 -18.21 -2.68 5.36
C ALA A 111 -17.98 -3.96 4.56
N PHE A 112 -17.05 -4.83 5.00
CA PHE A 112 -16.58 -5.97 4.20
C PHE A 112 -16.69 -7.33 4.88
N PHE A 113 -16.82 -7.38 6.21
CA PHE A 113 -16.67 -8.64 6.95
C PHE A 113 -17.92 -9.00 7.78
N GLY A 114 -19.06 -8.33 7.56
CA GLY A 114 -20.32 -8.64 8.24
C GLY A 114 -20.32 -8.36 9.75
N GLY A 115 -19.33 -7.62 10.25
CA GLY A 115 -19.27 -7.16 11.63
C GLY A 115 -20.12 -5.92 11.89
N SER A 116 -19.90 -5.26 13.02
CA SER A 116 -20.53 -3.99 13.35
C SER A 116 -19.51 -2.99 13.88
N VAL A 117 -19.70 -1.72 13.57
CA VAL A 117 -18.85 -0.62 14.03
C VAL A 117 -19.72 0.41 14.76
N SER A 118 -19.25 0.85 15.93
CA SER A 118 -20.00 1.83 16.72
C SER A 118 -20.19 3.17 15.99
N ALA A 119 -21.28 3.88 16.29
CA ALA A 119 -21.53 5.19 15.71
C ALA A 119 -20.40 6.21 16.00
N ALA A 120 -19.76 6.09 17.16
CA ALA A 120 -18.62 6.94 17.52
C ALA A 120 -17.40 6.71 16.61
N ILE A 121 -17.06 5.44 16.31
CA ILE A 121 -15.97 5.11 15.38
C ILE A 121 -16.29 5.61 13.97
N LYS A 122 -17.52 5.40 13.48
CA LYS A 122 -17.95 5.88 12.16
C LYS A 122 -17.91 7.41 12.07
N SER A 123 -18.35 8.11 13.11
CA SER A 123 -18.27 9.57 13.17
C SER A 123 -16.83 10.07 13.14
N LYS A 124 -15.95 9.45 13.93
CA LYS A 124 -14.53 9.79 13.97
C LYS A 124 -13.84 9.51 12.62
N ALA A 125 -14.09 8.36 12.02
CA ALA A 125 -13.56 8.01 10.71
C ALA A 125 -13.98 9.01 9.63
N ARG A 126 -15.27 9.41 9.64
CA ARG A 126 -15.79 10.43 8.71
C ARG A 126 -15.09 11.78 8.89
N GLU A 127 -14.91 12.23 10.13
CA GLU A 127 -14.21 13.49 10.44
C GLU A 127 -12.75 13.44 9.94
N ASP A 128 -12.05 12.35 10.26
CA ASP A 128 -10.65 12.16 9.86
C ASP A 128 -10.50 12.10 8.34
N LEU A 129 -11.37 11.38 7.65
CA LEU A 129 -11.38 11.31 6.19
C LEU A 129 -11.60 12.68 5.55
N LEU A 130 -12.57 13.46 6.04
CA LEU A 130 -12.81 14.81 5.52
C LEU A 130 -11.59 15.71 5.70
N ALA A 131 -10.93 15.64 6.87
CA ALA A 131 -9.71 16.38 7.14
C ALA A 131 -8.55 15.90 6.26
N GLY A 132 -8.38 14.57 6.12
CA GLY A 132 -7.35 13.95 5.28
C GLY A 132 -7.48 14.35 3.81
N PHE A 133 -8.67 14.24 3.23
CA PHE A 133 -8.91 14.68 1.85
C PHE A 133 -8.73 16.20 1.67
N ALA A 134 -9.13 17.02 2.65
CA ALA A 134 -8.91 18.46 2.60
C ALA A 134 -7.40 18.80 2.60
N THR A 135 -6.59 18.06 3.34
CA THR A 135 -5.13 18.22 3.36
C THR A 135 -4.49 17.71 2.08
N LEU A 136 -4.87 16.51 1.63
CA LEU A 136 -4.36 15.93 0.38
C LEU A 136 -4.57 16.89 -0.80
N LYS A 137 -5.72 17.55 -0.90
CA LYS A 137 -5.99 18.57 -1.95
C LYS A 137 -5.04 19.76 -1.95
N ARG A 138 -4.33 20.03 -0.86
CA ARG A 138 -3.32 21.11 -0.81
C ARG A 138 -1.94 20.65 -1.28
N HIS A 139 -1.65 19.35 -1.19
CA HIS A 139 -0.34 18.77 -1.48
C HIS A 139 -0.31 18.06 -2.82
N ALA A 140 -1.36 17.32 -3.17
CA ALA A 140 -1.46 16.60 -4.42
C ALA A 140 -1.75 17.53 -5.60
N ARG A 141 -1.21 17.21 -6.77
CA ARG A 141 -1.39 18.01 -7.99
C ARG A 141 -2.51 17.49 -8.87
N PHE A 142 -2.71 16.16 -8.94
CA PHE A 142 -3.67 15.50 -9.84
C PHE A 142 -3.61 16.01 -11.29
N ALA A 143 -2.40 16.04 -11.87
CA ALA A 143 -2.16 16.57 -13.22
C ALA A 143 -1.27 15.65 -14.10
N PRO A 144 -1.74 14.50 -14.58
CA PRO A 144 -2.95 13.75 -14.26
C PRO A 144 -2.80 12.85 -13.03
N TYR A 145 -1.56 12.68 -12.50
CA TYR A 145 -1.25 11.79 -11.38
C TYR A 145 -1.18 12.54 -10.05
N VAL A 146 -1.23 11.81 -8.95
CA VAL A 146 -1.26 12.37 -7.59
C VAL A 146 -0.12 13.36 -7.35
N ALA A 147 1.11 13.01 -7.76
CA ALA A 147 2.30 13.85 -7.60
C ALA A 147 2.57 14.82 -8.76
N GLY A 148 1.83 14.75 -9.86
CA GLY A 148 2.00 15.61 -11.04
C GLY A 148 1.86 14.88 -12.36
N GLU A 149 2.87 15.00 -13.25
CA GLU A 149 2.80 14.51 -14.62
C GLU A 149 3.21 13.04 -14.81
N THR A 150 3.83 12.45 -13.81
CA THR A 150 4.38 11.09 -13.88
C THR A 150 3.68 10.18 -12.90
N PHE A 151 3.32 8.96 -13.34
CA PHE A 151 2.80 7.90 -12.49
C PHE A 151 3.87 7.45 -11.49
N THR A 152 3.51 7.38 -10.21
CA THR A 152 4.41 7.07 -9.10
C THR A 152 3.79 6.09 -8.11
N LEU A 153 4.56 5.68 -7.10
CA LEU A 153 4.05 4.89 -5.97
C LEU A 153 2.90 5.60 -5.23
N ALA A 154 2.83 6.94 -5.24
CA ALA A 154 1.71 7.67 -4.64
C ALA A 154 0.37 7.37 -5.33
N ASP A 155 0.39 7.14 -6.65
CA ASP A 155 -0.81 6.77 -7.41
C ASP A 155 -1.28 5.37 -7.05
N ILE A 156 -0.35 4.43 -6.88
CA ILE A 156 -0.65 3.06 -6.47
C ILE A 156 -1.30 3.05 -5.07
N VAL A 157 -0.68 3.77 -4.12
CA VAL A 157 -1.21 3.86 -2.75
C VAL A 157 -2.57 4.55 -2.76
N PHE A 158 -2.73 5.64 -3.52
CA PHE A 158 -4.00 6.36 -3.62
C PHE A 158 -5.10 5.46 -4.18
N LEU A 159 -4.84 4.79 -5.32
CA LEU A 159 -5.82 3.91 -5.97
C LEU A 159 -6.43 2.92 -4.97
N TYR A 160 -5.59 2.15 -4.30
CA TYR A 160 -6.04 1.09 -3.39
C TYR A 160 -6.45 1.57 -1.99
N SER A 161 -6.34 2.86 -1.70
CA SER A 161 -6.85 3.46 -0.46
C SER A 161 -8.22 4.09 -0.63
N VAL A 162 -8.66 4.35 -1.87
CA VAL A 162 -9.94 5.03 -2.17
C VAL A 162 -10.91 4.17 -2.99
N ASP A 163 -10.45 3.05 -3.54
CA ASP A 163 -11.25 2.06 -4.26
C ASP A 163 -11.89 1.06 -3.25
#